data_30fac9043e22e4ae9963d735da4da02d
#
_entry.id   30fac9043e22e4ae9963d735da4da02d
#
_cell.length_a   1.000
_cell.length_b   1.000
_cell.length_c   1.000
_cell.angle_alpha   90.00
_cell.angle_beta   90.00
_cell.angle_gamma   90.00
#
_symmetry.space_group_name_H-M   'P 1'
#
loop_
_entity.id
_entity.type
_entity.pdbx_description
1 polymer ?
#
loop_
_entity_poly.entity_id
_entity_poly.type
_entity_poly.pdbx_seq_one_letter_code
_entity_poly.pdbx_strand_id
1 'polypeptide(L)'
;VTMGYTLSNTPVAGLMESIFDLQKHYRMIQGEVQFYHRKVLSILSHRYILFSGENEINLLSKEIKQYNKVFIPVSELGRTELLKLLFVSLETANQAADYLINILEYLQQGLQNDHNDSEEEEHTVQFSEIEKEFLFHYYITVKRLKDVIKDENIQMNVSTFFRLLGKMAGSISIPFRGEPLSGLQIMGVLETRALDFENLIILSMNEGIFPMTKVANTFIPYNLRKGFGLSTIEHQDSIYAYYFYRMIYRAKRLYLLYDTRTEGLQTGEMSRYIYQLKYHYQVPIQEKVVSYDITVKENQIIQIPKNEFVQKQLNRFLSEGDRALSASAINTYIDCPLKFYLGYVERVSPEDEVAESIEASTFGSIYHGVMENIYQRMQGKLVTGDLLEKIQKDDTLLTNLIEAMFAKHYFQTSRIRPLTGQNYLTGEIIRKYVKQTLITDRKHTPFIYLHSEFPIDTTHTFDGTRQIRLKGSIDRIDEKDGITRIIDYKTGKGETTFKTMYDLFDPQKRDRPKAIMQVFMYAMIYSQINHPKSLCPGIYHLRDLFKIQFDWSIIHEIKTEKKRIEQTIYDFSPYIQEFTDTFNKCIQEIFNPEIPFKQTENTQICEYCDFATICKR
;
A
#
# COMPACT_ATOMS: atom_id res chain seq x y z
N VAL A 1 -7.46 26.67 26.46
CA VAL A 1 -7.72 26.94 25.04
C VAL A 1 -9.21 27.21 24.88
N THR A 2 -9.58 28.42 24.42
CA THR A 2 -11.00 28.81 24.22
C THR A 2 -11.51 28.51 22.82
N MET A 3 -10.66 28.02 21.94
CA MET A 3 -11.04 27.62 20.57
C MET A 3 -11.80 26.31 20.58
N GLY A 4 -12.85 26.23 19.76
CA GLY A 4 -13.56 24.99 19.54
C GLY A 4 -12.94 24.13 18.45
N TYR A 5 -13.31 22.86 18.42
CA TYR A 5 -12.94 21.93 17.37
C TYR A 5 -14.08 21.80 16.36
N THR A 6 -13.78 22.05 15.09
CA THR A 6 -14.81 22.00 14.03
C THR A 6 -15.32 20.58 13.84
N LEU A 7 -16.65 20.40 13.86
CA LEU A 7 -17.28 19.09 13.77
C LEU A 7 -16.89 18.32 12.50
N SER A 8 -16.64 19.00 11.38
CA SER A 8 -16.17 18.36 10.14
C SER A 8 -14.77 17.74 10.22
N ASN A 9 -13.97 18.12 11.22
CA ASN A 9 -12.61 17.59 11.40
C ASN A 9 -12.56 16.42 12.41
N THR A 10 -13.71 16.01 12.92
CA THR A 10 -13.81 14.94 13.91
C THR A 10 -13.76 13.55 13.27
N PRO A 11 -13.36 12.50 14.01
CA PRO A 11 -13.43 11.13 13.52
C PRO A 11 -14.84 10.70 13.09
N VAL A 12 -15.89 11.23 13.73
CA VAL A 12 -17.29 10.97 13.33
C VAL A 12 -17.54 11.46 11.91
N ALA A 13 -17.06 12.66 11.58
CA ALA A 13 -17.20 13.20 10.22
C ALA A 13 -16.49 12.30 9.19
N GLY A 14 -15.31 11.77 9.53
CA GLY A 14 -14.60 10.80 8.68
C GLY A 14 -15.38 9.51 8.42
N LEU A 15 -16.08 9.00 9.45
CA LEU A 15 -16.99 7.86 9.26
C LEU A 15 -18.15 8.21 8.31
N MET A 16 -18.76 9.38 8.50
CA MET A 16 -19.88 9.84 7.65
C MET A 16 -19.45 10.06 6.20
N GLU A 17 -18.24 10.55 5.97
CA GLU A 17 -17.66 10.64 4.63
C GLU A 17 -17.44 9.26 4.00
N SER A 18 -16.93 8.30 4.77
CA SER A 18 -16.75 6.92 4.30
C SER A 18 -18.09 6.26 3.94
N ILE A 19 -19.12 6.50 4.75
CA ILE A 19 -20.50 6.05 4.47
C ILE A 19 -21.04 6.72 3.20
N PHE A 20 -20.85 8.02 3.04
CA PHE A 20 -21.28 8.72 1.84
C PHE A 20 -20.59 8.17 0.58
N ASP A 21 -19.31 7.89 0.68
CA ASP A 21 -18.55 7.29 -0.41
C ASP A 21 -19.00 5.85 -0.72
N LEU A 22 -19.40 5.08 0.29
CA LEU A 22 -20.00 3.77 0.11
C LEU A 22 -21.28 3.87 -0.74
N GLN A 23 -22.17 4.83 -0.39
CA GLN A 23 -23.44 5.04 -1.07
C GLN A 23 -23.30 5.53 -2.52
N LYS A 24 -22.17 6.09 -2.91
CA LYS A 24 -21.89 6.48 -4.31
C LYS A 24 -21.43 5.33 -5.19
N HIS A 25 -20.89 4.27 -4.63
CA HIS A 25 -20.11 3.25 -5.33
C HIS A 25 -20.69 1.84 -5.23
N TYR A 26 -21.97 1.68 -4.88
CA TYR A 26 -22.61 0.39 -4.95
C TYR A 26 -23.09 0.07 -6.38
N ARG A 27 -23.27 -1.21 -6.66
CA ARG A 27 -23.80 -1.72 -7.95
C ARG A 27 -24.88 -2.74 -7.70
N MET A 28 -25.84 -2.82 -8.64
CA MET A 28 -26.79 -3.92 -8.70
C MET A 28 -26.22 -5.00 -9.64
N ILE A 29 -25.90 -6.15 -9.11
CA ILE A 29 -25.39 -7.29 -9.88
C ILE A 29 -26.28 -8.48 -9.57
N GLN A 30 -26.89 -9.08 -10.61
CA GLN A 30 -27.81 -10.22 -10.50
C GLN A 30 -28.99 -9.99 -9.53
N GLY A 31 -29.48 -8.75 -9.43
CA GLY A 31 -30.59 -8.38 -8.55
C GLY A 31 -30.21 -8.14 -7.09
N GLU A 32 -28.95 -8.20 -6.72
CA GLU A 32 -28.44 -7.94 -5.38
C GLU A 32 -27.52 -6.71 -5.36
N VAL A 33 -27.63 -5.91 -4.28
CA VAL A 33 -26.74 -4.78 -4.03
C VAL A 33 -25.37 -5.31 -3.64
N GLN A 34 -24.33 -4.79 -4.30
CA GLN A 34 -22.94 -5.12 -3.99
C GLN A 34 -22.12 -3.85 -3.77
N PHE A 35 -21.30 -3.85 -2.74
CA PHE A 35 -20.43 -2.73 -2.38
C PHE A 35 -18.98 -2.98 -2.79
N TYR A 36 -18.31 -1.90 -3.20
CA TYR A 36 -16.92 -1.94 -3.63
C TYR A 36 -15.97 -2.09 -2.43
N HIS A 37 -15.05 -3.04 -2.50
CA HIS A 37 -14.19 -3.47 -1.38
C HIS A 37 -13.45 -2.33 -0.66
N ARG A 38 -12.89 -1.35 -1.40
CA ARG A 38 -12.16 -0.23 -0.76
C ARG A 38 -13.06 0.57 0.16
N LYS A 39 -14.33 0.76 -0.21
CA LYS A 39 -15.28 1.52 0.61
C LYS A 39 -15.76 0.71 1.80
N VAL A 40 -15.95 -0.60 1.61
CA VAL A 40 -16.25 -1.53 2.70
C VAL A 40 -15.10 -1.57 3.70
N LEU A 41 -13.87 -1.80 3.23
CA LEU A 41 -12.68 -1.87 4.09
C LEU A 41 -12.40 -0.55 4.81
N SER A 42 -12.64 0.61 4.17
CA SER A 42 -12.52 1.93 4.81
C SER A 42 -13.45 2.07 6.02
N ILE A 43 -14.68 1.55 5.93
CA ILE A 43 -15.61 1.56 7.05
C ILE A 43 -15.20 0.53 8.11
N LEU A 44 -14.87 -0.71 7.72
CA LEU A 44 -14.49 -1.77 8.65
C LEU A 44 -13.21 -1.43 9.43
N SER A 45 -12.29 -0.65 8.85
CA SER A 45 -11.06 -0.20 9.52
C SER A 45 -11.24 1.08 10.35
N HIS A 46 -12.44 1.69 10.32
CA HIS A 46 -12.69 2.92 11.07
C HIS A 46 -12.70 2.64 12.57
N ARG A 47 -12.05 3.53 13.37
CA ARG A 47 -11.87 3.32 14.81
C ARG A 47 -13.17 3.05 15.59
N TYR A 48 -14.27 3.70 15.25
CA TYR A 48 -15.56 3.48 15.90
C TYR A 48 -16.19 2.12 15.59
N ILE A 49 -15.86 1.56 14.44
CA ILE A 49 -16.34 0.24 14.03
C ILE A 49 -15.47 -0.85 14.67
N LEU A 50 -14.15 -0.68 14.64
CA LEU A 50 -13.22 -1.61 15.31
C LEU A 50 -13.44 -1.68 16.82
N PHE A 51 -13.83 -0.56 17.42
CA PHE A 51 -14.10 -0.50 18.85
C PHE A 51 -15.31 -1.34 19.30
N SER A 52 -16.24 -1.63 18.40
CA SER A 52 -17.35 -2.54 18.74
C SER A 52 -16.89 -3.93 19.17
N GLY A 53 -15.58 -4.22 19.07
CA GLY A 53 -14.94 -5.45 19.58
C GLY A 53 -15.35 -6.73 18.87
N GLU A 54 -16.09 -6.64 17.77
CA GLU A 54 -16.62 -7.79 17.07
C GLU A 54 -15.53 -8.49 16.27
N ASN A 55 -15.15 -9.71 16.67
CA ASN A 55 -14.20 -10.55 15.94
C ASN A 55 -14.59 -10.74 14.46
N GLU A 56 -15.89 -10.73 14.16
CA GLU A 56 -16.43 -10.85 12.81
C GLU A 56 -15.99 -9.75 11.86
N ILE A 57 -15.75 -8.51 12.34
CA ILE A 57 -15.24 -7.39 11.53
C ILE A 57 -13.83 -7.71 11.00
N ASN A 58 -12.96 -8.21 11.88
CA ASN A 58 -11.59 -8.58 11.51
C ASN A 58 -11.58 -9.80 10.59
N LEU A 59 -12.44 -10.79 10.83
CA LEU A 59 -12.59 -11.97 9.97
C LEU A 59 -13.10 -11.56 8.59
N LEU A 60 -14.12 -10.72 8.51
CA LEU A 60 -14.66 -10.23 7.25
C LEU A 60 -13.61 -9.45 6.44
N SER A 61 -12.85 -8.58 7.10
CA SER A 61 -11.76 -7.82 6.47
C SER A 61 -10.69 -8.75 5.89
N LYS A 62 -10.29 -9.78 6.64
CA LYS A 62 -9.35 -10.81 6.16
C LYS A 62 -9.90 -11.59 4.98
N GLU A 63 -11.16 -12.04 5.05
CA GLU A 63 -11.78 -12.77 3.95
C GLU A 63 -11.89 -11.95 2.67
N ILE A 64 -12.25 -10.66 2.77
CA ILE A 64 -12.31 -9.77 1.61
C ILE A 64 -10.95 -9.68 0.93
N LYS A 65 -9.88 -9.49 1.70
CA LYS A 65 -8.50 -9.41 1.20
C LYS A 65 -8.02 -10.76 0.66
N GLN A 66 -8.20 -11.84 1.42
CA GLN A 66 -7.73 -13.17 1.08
C GLN A 66 -8.35 -13.71 -0.21
N TYR A 67 -9.68 -13.54 -0.39
CA TYR A 67 -10.39 -14.09 -1.55
C TYR A 67 -10.54 -13.09 -2.71
N ASN A 68 -9.83 -11.98 -2.69
CA ASN A 68 -9.85 -10.93 -3.72
C ASN A 68 -11.29 -10.50 -4.09
N LYS A 69 -12.15 -10.27 -3.08
CA LYS A 69 -13.53 -9.88 -3.31
C LYS A 69 -13.62 -8.41 -3.69
N VAL A 70 -13.71 -8.10 -4.97
CA VAL A 70 -13.77 -6.72 -5.49
C VAL A 70 -15.13 -6.06 -5.21
N PHE A 71 -16.22 -6.79 -5.43
CA PHE A 71 -17.58 -6.38 -5.07
C PHE A 71 -18.18 -7.41 -4.12
N ILE A 72 -18.67 -6.96 -2.98
CA ILE A 72 -19.18 -7.82 -1.91
C ILE A 72 -20.70 -7.67 -1.82
N PRO A 73 -21.48 -8.75 -1.95
CA PRO A 73 -22.92 -8.71 -1.80
C PRO A 73 -23.33 -8.41 -0.36
N VAL A 74 -24.46 -7.70 -0.20
CA VAL A 74 -25.01 -7.34 1.12
C VAL A 74 -25.25 -8.58 1.98
N SER A 75 -25.67 -9.69 1.38
CA SER A 75 -25.87 -10.98 2.06
C SER A 75 -24.62 -11.52 2.76
N GLU A 76 -23.42 -11.22 2.25
CA GLU A 76 -22.15 -11.61 2.87
C GLU A 76 -21.66 -10.62 3.95
N LEU A 77 -22.09 -9.35 3.87
CA LEU A 77 -21.69 -8.28 4.78
C LEU A 77 -22.48 -8.28 6.09
N GLY A 78 -23.77 -8.57 6.04
CA GLY A 78 -24.69 -8.43 7.18
C GLY A 78 -24.57 -9.54 8.23
N ARG A 79 -23.36 -9.80 8.76
CA ARG A 79 -23.10 -10.88 9.74
C ARG A 79 -23.50 -10.54 11.17
N THR A 80 -23.41 -9.25 11.54
CA THR A 80 -23.77 -8.76 12.87
C THR A 80 -24.81 -7.66 12.75
N GLU A 81 -25.42 -7.24 13.86
CA GLU A 81 -26.42 -6.16 13.85
C GLU A 81 -25.83 -4.84 13.38
N LEU A 82 -24.60 -4.51 13.81
CA LEU A 82 -23.89 -3.33 13.32
C LEU A 82 -23.64 -3.40 11.80
N LEU A 83 -23.17 -4.53 11.29
CA LEU A 83 -22.88 -4.71 9.87
C LEU A 83 -24.16 -4.69 9.02
N LYS A 84 -25.27 -5.17 9.54
CA LYS A 84 -26.60 -5.04 8.87
C LYS A 84 -27.05 -3.59 8.80
N LEU A 85 -26.79 -2.79 9.86
CA LEU A 85 -27.09 -1.36 9.85
C LEU A 85 -26.20 -0.60 8.87
N LEU A 86 -24.90 -0.92 8.78
CA LEU A 86 -23.93 -0.21 7.94
C LEU A 86 -24.11 -0.44 6.44
N PHE A 87 -24.37 -1.68 6.04
CA PHE A 87 -24.35 -2.06 4.63
C PHE A 87 -25.76 -2.17 4.00
N VAL A 88 -26.42 -1.01 3.93
CA VAL A 88 -27.75 -0.83 3.30
C VAL A 88 -27.63 0.17 2.15
N SER A 89 -28.33 -0.04 1.06
CA SER A 89 -28.48 0.95 -0.02
C SER A 89 -29.55 1.99 0.33
N LEU A 90 -29.28 3.25 0.05
CA LEU A 90 -30.15 4.37 0.37
C LEU A 90 -30.69 5.01 -0.91
N GLU A 91 -32.00 5.22 -0.97
CA GLU A 91 -32.67 5.81 -2.13
C GLU A 91 -33.14 7.25 -1.89
N THR A 92 -33.54 7.58 -0.65
CA THR A 92 -34.10 8.87 -0.29
C THR A 92 -33.35 9.56 0.85
N ALA A 93 -33.46 10.88 0.94
CA ALA A 93 -32.87 11.66 1.99
C ALA A 93 -33.41 11.30 3.39
N ASN A 94 -34.70 10.97 3.49
CA ASN A 94 -35.31 10.54 4.75
C ASN A 94 -34.72 9.20 5.23
N GLN A 95 -34.58 8.23 4.31
CA GLN A 95 -33.88 6.98 4.63
C GLN A 95 -32.43 7.22 5.06
N ALA A 96 -31.72 8.16 4.41
CA ALA A 96 -30.35 8.50 4.79
C ALA A 96 -30.28 9.11 6.21
N ALA A 97 -31.25 9.96 6.56
CA ALA A 97 -31.31 10.55 7.90
C ALA A 97 -31.57 9.47 8.96
N ASP A 98 -32.59 8.60 8.76
CA ASP A 98 -32.90 7.50 9.68
C ASP A 98 -31.75 6.53 9.83
N TYR A 99 -31.10 6.18 8.73
CA TYR A 99 -29.92 5.32 8.69
C TYR A 99 -28.78 5.89 9.55
N LEU A 100 -28.44 7.18 9.38
CA LEU A 100 -27.38 7.82 10.17
C LEU A 100 -27.73 7.93 11.65
N ILE A 101 -29.00 8.24 11.97
CA ILE A 101 -29.48 8.29 13.36
C ILE A 101 -29.30 6.93 14.02
N ASN A 102 -29.74 5.86 13.39
CA ASN A 102 -29.62 4.50 13.93
C ASN A 102 -28.16 4.09 14.18
N ILE A 103 -27.25 4.43 13.25
CA ILE A 103 -25.82 4.16 13.43
C ILE A 103 -25.26 4.95 14.62
N LEU A 104 -25.57 6.25 14.70
CA LEU A 104 -25.07 7.11 15.78
C LEU A 104 -25.60 6.65 17.14
N GLU A 105 -26.87 6.25 17.23
CA GLU A 105 -27.48 5.69 18.44
C GLU A 105 -26.83 4.36 18.85
N TYR A 106 -26.56 3.47 17.89
CA TYR A 106 -25.88 2.21 18.16
C TYR A 106 -24.47 2.46 18.72
N LEU A 107 -23.71 3.37 18.09
CA LEU A 107 -22.36 3.71 18.55
C LEU A 107 -22.39 4.36 19.93
N GLN A 108 -23.37 5.22 20.21
CA GLN A 108 -23.51 5.87 21.52
C GLN A 108 -23.84 4.87 22.62
N GLN A 109 -24.70 3.88 22.35
CA GLN A 109 -25.04 2.82 23.33
C GLN A 109 -23.83 1.94 23.65
N GLY A 110 -23.04 1.57 22.61
CA GLY A 110 -21.80 0.82 22.80
C GLY A 110 -20.81 1.53 23.73
N LEU A 111 -20.71 2.87 23.61
CA LEU A 111 -19.82 3.69 24.43
C LEU A 111 -20.30 3.87 25.90
N GLN A 112 -21.56 3.63 26.22
CA GLN A 112 -22.10 3.72 27.58
C GLN A 112 -21.90 2.42 28.37
N ASN A 113 -21.88 1.27 27.69
CA ASN A 113 -21.78 -0.05 28.33
C ASN A 113 -20.37 -0.37 28.82
N ASP A 114 -19.32 0.24 28.24
CA ASP A 114 -17.92 0.01 28.64
C ASP A 114 -17.53 0.52 30.03
N HIS A 115 -18.39 1.32 30.69
CA HIS A 115 -18.11 1.79 32.03
C HIS A 115 -18.44 0.79 33.16
N ASN A 116 -19.08 -0.33 32.81
CA ASN A 116 -19.56 -1.28 33.84
C ASN A 116 -18.77 -2.58 33.96
N ASP A 117 -17.92 -2.93 33.00
CA ASP A 117 -17.21 -4.21 33.03
C ASP A 117 -15.72 -3.99 32.77
N SER A 118 -14.91 -4.16 33.77
CA SER A 118 -13.49 -4.51 33.82
C SER A 118 -12.48 -3.48 34.33
N GLU A 119 -12.03 -3.77 35.55
CA GLU A 119 -10.77 -3.26 36.14
C GLU A 119 -9.50 -3.99 35.66
N GLU A 120 -9.57 -4.89 34.67
CA GLU A 120 -8.46 -5.84 34.40
C GLU A 120 -7.98 -6.01 32.94
N GLU A 121 -8.28 -5.14 31.97
CA GLU A 121 -7.64 -5.26 30.64
C GLU A 121 -6.94 -3.99 30.17
N GLU A 122 -5.61 -3.99 30.19
CA GLU A 122 -4.68 -2.90 29.84
C GLU A 122 -4.71 -2.45 28.36
N HIS A 123 -5.62 -2.92 27.50
CA HIS A 123 -5.62 -2.65 26.06
C HIS A 123 -6.93 -2.15 25.46
N THR A 124 -7.94 -1.77 26.28
CA THR A 124 -9.15 -1.16 25.75
C THR A 124 -8.94 0.33 25.47
N VAL A 125 -9.11 0.74 24.23
CA VAL A 125 -9.08 2.15 23.79
C VAL A 125 -10.28 2.86 24.40
N GLN A 126 -10.11 3.54 25.54
CA GLN A 126 -11.16 4.36 26.15
C GLN A 126 -11.46 5.56 25.25
N PHE A 127 -12.73 5.76 24.92
CA PHE A 127 -13.18 6.98 24.28
C PHE A 127 -13.17 8.14 25.28
N SER A 128 -12.60 9.26 24.83
CA SER A 128 -12.59 10.47 25.63
C SER A 128 -13.99 11.10 25.70
N GLU A 129 -14.28 11.82 26.78
CA GLU A 129 -15.53 12.60 26.94
C GLU A 129 -15.81 13.50 25.71
N ILE A 130 -14.76 14.01 25.08
CA ILE A 130 -14.88 14.85 23.88
C ILE A 130 -15.43 14.08 22.69
N GLU A 131 -15.13 12.80 22.55
CA GLU A 131 -15.65 11.97 21.45
C GLU A 131 -17.14 11.68 21.59
N LYS A 132 -17.63 11.55 22.81
CA LYS A 132 -19.07 11.48 23.11
C LYS A 132 -19.79 12.77 22.70
N GLU A 133 -19.17 13.93 22.94
CA GLU A 133 -19.69 15.22 22.49
C GLU A 133 -19.70 15.31 20.95
N PHE A 134 -18.68 14.76 20.25
CA PHE A 134 -18.66 14.72 18.78
C PHE A 134 -19.83 13.92 18.22
N LEU A 135 -20.09 12.72 18.76
CA LEU A 135 -21.23 11.88 18.36
C LEU A 135 -22.56 12.59 18.62
N PHE A 136 -22.72 13.20 19.81
CA PHE A 136 -23.92 13.91 20.18
C PHE A 136 -24.21 15.11 19.28
N HIS A 137 -23.21 15.95 18.99
CA HIS A 137 -23.37 17.08 18.10
C HIS A 137 -23.67 16.65 16.66
N TYR A 138 -23.08 15.55 16.20
CA TYR A 138 -23.38 15.01 14.88
C TYR A 138 -24.82 14.47 14.82
N TYR A 139 -25.26 13.75 15.84
CA TYR A 139 -26.63 13.26 15.99
C TYR A 139 -27.66 14.40 15.93
N ILE A 140 -27.46 15.46 16.73
CA ILE A 140 -28.34 16.64 16.70
C ILE A 140 -28.36 17.28 15.30
N THR A 141 -27.23 17.36 14.65
CA THR A 141 -27.13 17.96 13.31
C THR A 141 -27.93 17.17 12.27
N VAL A 142 -27.80 15.83 12.28
CA VAL A 142 -28.59 14.95 11.40
C VAL A 142 -30.09 15.08 11.72
N LYS A 143 -30.47 15.06 13.00
CA LYS A 143 -31.87 15.17 13.43
C LYS A 143 -32.49 16.51 13.01
N ARG A 144 -31.77 17.62 13.22
CA ARG A 144 -32.21 18.95 12.77
C ARG A 144 -32.43 19.00 11.26
N LEU A 145 -31.49 18.44 10.46
CA LEU A 145 -31.63 18.39 9.01
C LEU A 145 -32.85 17.55 8.61
N LYS A 146 -33.07 16.40 9.26
CA LYS A 146 -34.24 15.55 9.05
C LYS A 146 -35.55 16.28 9.33
N ASP A 147 -35.63 16.97 10.46
CA ASP A 147 -36.83 17.71 10.85
C ASP A 147 -37.17 18.79 9.82
N VAL A 148 -36.20 19.58 9.39
CA VAL A 148 -36.39 20.60 8.32
C VAL A 148 -36.87 19.96 7.00
N ILE A 149 -36.27 18.84 6.58
CA ILE A 149 -36.69 18.14 5.36
C ILE A 149 -38.13 17.68 5.47
N LYS A 150 -38.53 17.17 6.64
CA LYS A 150 -39.88 16.64 6.88
C LYS A 150 -40.90 17.79 6.96
N ASP A 151 -40.62 18.84 7.76
CA ASP A 151 -41.56 19.94 8.01
C ASP A 151 -41.84 20.76 6.74
N GLU A 152 -40.79 20.99 5.93
CA GLU A 152 -40.91 21.75 4.66
C GLU A 152 -41.20 20.83 3.46
N ASN A 153 -41.39 19.54 3.66
CA ASN A 153 -41.63 18.54 2.63
C ASN A 153 -40.66 18.60 1.45
N ILE A 154 -39.37 18.78 1.76
CA ILE A 154 -38.32 18.97 0.76
C ILE A 154 -37.94 17.62 0.14
N GLN A 155 -38.08 17.50 -1.17
CA GLN A 155 -37.58 16.34 -1.91
C GLN A 155 -36.13 16.57 -2.32
N MET A 156 -35.22 15.69 -1.86
CA MET A 156 -33.83 15.71 -2.27
C MET A 156 -33.26 14.29 -2.35
N ASN A 157 -32.25 14.15 -3.18
CA ASN A 157 -31.51 12.89 -3.30
C ASN A 157 -30.49 12.71 -2.18
N VAL A 158 -30.04 11.49 -1.97
CA VAL A 158 -29.05 11.09 -0.95
C VAL A 158 -27.75 11.91 -1.05
N SER A 159 -27.26 12.15 -2.26
CA SER A 159 -26.02 12.90 -2.47
C SER A 159 -26.13 14.36 -2.01
N THR A 160 -27.28 15.01 -2.24
CA THR A 160 -27.54 16.37 -1.79
C THR A 160 -27.65 16.44 -0.26
N PHE A 161 -28.33 15.47 0.35
CA PHE A 161 -28.43 15.35 1.78
C PHE A 161 -27.05 15.29 2.45
N PHE A 162 -26.17 14.39 2.04
CA PHE A 162 -24.83 14.28 2.60
C PHE A 162 -23.97 15.53 2.39
N ARG A 163 -24.09 16.20 1.23
CA ARG A 163 -23.39 17.47 0.99
C ARG A 163 -23.87 18.59 1.89
N LEU A 164 -25.17 18.69 2.16
CA LEU A 164 -25.72 19.66 3.11
C LEU A 164 -25.25 19.36 4.53
N LEU A 165 -25.31 18.10 4.94
CA LEU A 165 -24.84 17.65 6.23
C LEU A 165 -23.37 18.01 6.46
N GLY A 166 -22.49 17.77 5.47
CA GLY A 166 -21.09 18.16 5.52
C GLY A 166 -20.88 19.67 5.66
N LYS A 167 -21.67 20.49 4.96
CA LYS A 167 -21.63 21.96 5.12
C LYS A 167 -22.08 22.40 6.51
N MET A 168 -23.13 21.79 7.05
CA MET A 168 -23.60 22.09 8.41
C MET A 168 -22.52 21.70 9.43
N ALA A 169 -21.95 20.52 9.34
CA ALA A 169 -20.86 20.07 10.21
C ALA A 169 -19.65 21.02 10.15
N GLY A 170 -19.32 21.57 8.95
CA GLY A 170 -18.25 22.55 8.79
C GLY A 170 -18.49 23.90 9.47
N SER A 171 -19.76 24.24 9.79
CA SER A 171 -20.11 25.48 10.48
C SER A 171 -20.22 25.33 12.00
N ILE A 172 -20.22 24.11 12.52
CA ILE A 172 -20.36 23.81 13.96
C ILE A 172 -18.97 23.67 14.57
N SER A 173 -18.74 24.44 15.65
CA SER A 173 -17.52 24.33 16.46
C SER A 173 -17.91 23.85 17.85
N ILE A 174 -17.28 22.79 18.31
CA ILE A 174 -17.48 22.19 19.63
C ILE A 174 -16.46 22.80 20.58
N PRO A 175 -16.88 23.53 21.62
CA PRO A 175 -15.95 24.18 22.55
C PRO A 175 -15.23 23.12 23.39
N PHE A 176 -13.97 23.33 23.66
CA PHE A 176 -13.25 22.55 24.68
C PHE A 176 -13.76 22.93 26.07
N ARG A 177 -14.01 21.92 26.90
CA ARG A 177 -14.34 22.15 28.31
C ARG A 177 -13.07 22.58 29.06
N GLY A 178 -13.14 23.67 29.77
CA GLY A 178 -12.07 24.18 30.64
C GLY A 178 -12.05 25.69 30.67
N GLU A 179 -12.20 26.26 31.86
CA GLU A 179 -11.99 27.68 32.11
C GLU A 179 -10.50 27.90 32.42
N PRO A 180 -9.76 28.59 31.53
CA PRO A 180 -8.36 28.89 31.80
C PRO A 180 -8.28 30.05 32.79
N LEU A 181 -8.30 29.75 34.08
CA LEU A 181 -8.19 30.76 35.11
C LEU A 181 -6.74 31.08 35.52
N SER A 182 -5.78 30.28 35.09
CA SER A 182 -4.35 30.46 35.39
C SER A 182 -3.45 29.88 34.30
N GLY A 183 -2.20 30.37 34.20
CA GLY A 183 -1.19 29.91 33.28
C GLY A 183 -1.30 30.50 31.87
N LEU A 184 -0.76 29.78 30.88
CA LEU A 184 -0.79 30.20 29.48
C LEU A 184 -2.18 30.04 28.88
N GLN A 185 -2.74 31.15 28.38
CA GLN A 185 -4.05 31.18 27.74
C GLN A 185 -3.88 31.37 26.21
N ILE A 186 -4.53 30.52 25.41
CA ILE A 186 -4.59 30.63 23.95
C ILE A 186 -6.04 30.96 23.59
N MET A 187 -6.26 32.13 23.05
CA MET A 187 -7.60 32.71 22.82
C MET A 187 -7.71 33.30 21.42
N GLY A 188 -8.92 33.34 20.87
CA GLY A 188 -9.22 34.13 19.68
C GLY A 188 -9.38 35.63 20.05
N VAL A 189 -9.34 36.50 19.05
CA VAL A 189 -9.46 37.95 19.26
C VAL A 189 -10.77 38.37 19.94
N LEU A 190 -11.84 37.66 19.62
CA LEU A 190 -13.17 37.98 20.17
C LEU A 190 -13.31 37.62 21.65
N GLU A 191 -12.61 36.61 22.12
CA GLU A 191 -12.62 36.11 23.49
C GLU A 191 -11.78 36.99 24.41
N THR A 192 -10.90 37.84 23.87
CA THR A 192 -10.06 38.75 24.66
C THR A 192 -10.76 40.02 25.14
N ARG A 193 -12.05 40.17 24.85
CA ARG A 193 -12.82 41.37 25.21
C ARG A 193 -12.81 41.61 26.72
N ALA A 194 -12.55 42.85 27.08
CA ALA A 194 -12.49 43.30 28.47
C ALA A 194 -11.46 42.63 29.39
N LEU A 195 -10.57 41.82 28.82
CA LEU A 195 -9.45 41.20 29.55
C LEU A 195 -8.19 42.07 29.43
N ASP A 196 -7.39 42.03 30.49
CA ASP A 196 -6.08 42.68 30.54
C ASP A 196 -4.98 41.64 30.70
N PHE A 197 -3.86 41.84 29.98
CA PHE A 197 -2.76 40.89 29.98
C PHE A 197 -1.44 41.62 30.31
N GLU A 198 -0.60 41.04 31.17
CA GLU A 198 0.73 41.56 31.41
C GLU A 198 1.72 41.18 30.28
N ASN A 199 1.62 39.94 29.81
CA ASN A 199 2.44 39.41 28.73
C ASN A 199 1.48 38.99 27.62
N LEU A 200 1.64 39.61 26.44
CA LEU A 200 0.74 39.38 25.31
C LEU A 200 1.55 38.97 24.10
N ILE A 201 1.21 37.83 23.49
CA ILE A 201 1.78 37.33 22.26
C ILE A 201 0.65 37.28 21.23
N ILE A 202 0.77 38.04 20.13
CA ILE A 202 -0.20 38.02 19.04
C ILE A 202 0.45 37.34 17.85
N LEU A 203 -0.14 36.25 17.38
CA LEU A 203 0.33 35.49 16.23
C LEU A 203 -0.34 35.98 14.95
N SER A 204 0.29 35.71 13.81
CA SER A 204 -0.26 35.99 12.46
C SER A 204 -0.61 37.47 12.23
N MET A 205 0.27 38.37 12.71
CA MET A 205 0.15 39.81 12.52
C MET A 205 0.48 40.22 11.07
N ASN A 206 -0.12 39.53 10.12
CA ASN A 206 0.01 39.82 8.69
C ASN A 206 -1.19 40.65 8.18
N GLU A 207 -0.95 41.52 7.21
CA GLU A 207 -2.01 42.24 6.55
C GLU A 207 -2.98 41.29 5.83
N GLY A 208 -4.29 41.50 6.01
CA GLY A 208 -5.31 40.60 5.49
C GLY A 208 -5.65 39.38 6.38
N ILE A 209 -4.83 39.10 7.41
CA ILE A 209 -5.12 38.10 8.46
C ILE A 209 -5.53 38.82 9.74
N PHE A 210 -4.71 39.75 10.20
CA PHE A 210 -5.04 40.62 11.32
C PHE A 210 -4.60 42.07 11.04
N PRO A 211 -5.51 42.99 10.61
CA PRO A 211 -6.97 42.82 10.48
C PRO A 211 -7.39 41.92 9.31
N MET A 212 -8.51 41.22 9.49
CA MET A 212 -9.11 40.44 8.40
C MET A 212 -9.79 41.41 7.41
N THR A 213 -9.35 41.39 6.15
CA THR A 213 -9.90 42.22 5.08
C THR A 213 -10.92 41.50 4.20
N LYS A 214 -11.20 40.22 4.45
CA LYS A 214 -12.16 39.45 3.66
C LYS A 214 -13.58 39.91 3.94
N VAL A 215 -14.18 40.56 2.95
CA VAL A 215 -15.60 40.89 2.98
C VAL A 215 -16.40 39.63 2.64
N ALA A 216 -17.37 39.32 3.49
CA ALA A 216 -18.35 38.30 3.11
C ALA A 216 -19.10 38.79 1.87
N ASN A 217 -19.12 37.98 0.80
CA ASN A 217 -19.93 38.27 -0.39
C ASN A 217 -21.39 38.30 0.04
N THR A 218 -21.97 39.51 0.05
CA THR A 218 -23.36 39.70 0.42
C THR A 218 -24.15 40.12 -0.81
N PHE A 219 -25.43 39.73 -0.87
CA PHE A 219 -26.35 40.15 -1.93
C PHE A 219 -26.66 41.67 -1.89
N ILE A 220 -26.32 42.37 -0.79
CA ILE A 220 -26.57 43.80 -0.62
C ILE A 220 -25.30 44.56 -1.00
N PRO A 221 -25.32 45.36 -2.10
CA PRO A 221 -24.18 46.14 -2.53
C PRO A 221 -23.74 47.16 -1.47
N TYR A 222 -22.45 47.53 -1.48
CA TYR A 222 -21.82 48.45 -0.54
C TYR A 222 -22.60 49.78 -0.39
N ASN A 223 -23.02 50.42 -1.53
CA ASN A 223 -23.73 51.68 -1.51
C ASN A 223 -25.08 51.62 -0.78
N LEU A 224 -25.80 50.50 -0.94
CA LEU A 224 -27.05 50.27 -0.21
C LEU A 224 -26.79 50.05 1.26
N ARG A 225 -25.77 49.28 1.59
CA ARG A 225 -25.38 49.09 3.01
C ARG A 225 -25.08 50.42 3.69
N LYS A 226 -24.27 51.27 3.03
CA LYS A 226 -23.92 52.59 3.56
C LYS A 226 -25.16 53.49 3.70
N GLY A 227 -26.03 53.50 2.69
CA GLY A 227 -27.25 54.35 2.68
C GLY A 227 -28.27 53.94 3.74
N PHE A 228 -28.35 52.68 4.10
CA PHE A 228 -29.25 52.15 5.13
C PHE A 228 -28.60 51.95 6.50
N GLY A 229 -27.36 52.45 6.73
CA GLY A 229 -26.67 52.31 8.01
C GLY A 229 -26.27 50.89 8.40
N LEU A 230 -26.17 49.97 7.42
CA LEU A 230 -25.70 48.61 7.66
C LEU A 230 -24.18 48.58 7.79
N SER A 231 -23.67 47.60 8.48
CA SER A 231 -22.24 47.40 8.73
C SER A 231 -21.44 47.32 7.39
N THR A 232 -20.45 48.20 7.24
CA THR A 232 -19.55 48.31 6.06
C THR A 232 -18.15 47.83 6.42
N ILE A 233 -17.23 47.81 5.45
CA ILE A 233 -15.83 47.38 5.65
C ILE A 233 -15.14 48.31 6.65
N GLU A 234 -15.38 49.63 6.56
CA GLU A 234 -14.81 50.62 7.47
C GLU A 234 -15.24 50.39 8.92
N HIS A 235 -16.47 49.92 9.10
CA HIS A 235 -16.97 49.53 10.44
C HIS A 235 -16.21 48.30 10.99
N GLN A 236 -15.97 47.36 10.11
CA GLN A 236 -15.23 46.17 10.49
C GLN A 236 -13.77 46.49 10.85
N ASP A 237 -13.09 47.30 10.02
CA ASP A 237 -11.75 47.80 10.32
C ASP A 237 -11.67 48.56 11.65
N SER A 238 -12.66 49.36 11.97
CA SER A 238 -12.74 50.08 13.23
C SER A 238 -12.89 49.14 14.44
N ILE A 239 -13.65 48.06 14.27
CA ILE A 239 -13.82 47.02 15.32
C ILE A 239 -12.49 46.28 15.54
N TYR A 240 -11.77 45.87 14.46
CA TYR A 240 -10.47 45.24 14.62
C TYR A 240 -9.42 46.15 15.24
N ALA A 241 -9.44 47.46 14.89
CA ALA A 241 -8.57 48.46 15.50
C ALA A 241 -8.88 48.59 17.01
N TYR A 242 -10.16 48.66 17.39
CA TYR A 242 -10.57 48.69 18.78
C TYR A 242 -10.06 47.46 19.54
N TYR A 243 -10.22 46.24 19.03
CA TYR A 243 -9.72 45.03 19.67
C TYR A 243 -8.21 45.04 19.83
N PHE A 244 -7.47 45.40 18.79
CA PHE A 244 -6.03 45.48 18.87
C PHE A 244 -5.53 46.44 19.95
N TYR A 245 -5.99 47.71 19.88
CA TYR A 245 -5.57 48.74 20.85
C TYR A 245 -6.04 48.45 22.27
N ARG A 246 -7.21 47.83 22.42
CA ARG A 246 -7.70 47.43 23.74
C ARG A 246 -6.88 46.30 24.36
N MET A 247 -6.48 45.30 23.58
CA MET A 247 -5.63 44.21 24.04
C MET A 247 -4.26 44.69 24.51
N ILE A 248 -3.63 45.59 23.78
CA ILE A 248 -2.27 46.03 24.07
C ILE A 248 -2.21 47.11 25.17
N TYR A 249 -3.33 47.75 25.49
CA TYR A 249 -3.42 48.94 26.35
C TYR A 249 -2.74 48.78 27.71
N ARG A 250 -2.85 47.61 28.35
CA ARG A 250 -2.25 47.32 29.66
C ARG A 250 -1.11 46.28 29.60
N ALA A 251 -0.70 45.89 28.44
CA ALA A 251 0.39 44.92 28.28
C ALA A 251 1.73 45.53 28.68
N LYS A 252 2.45 44.87 29.59
CA LYS A 252 3.83 45.24 29.97
C LYS A 252 4.84 44.73 28.94
N ARG A 253 4.59 43.54 28.38
CA ARG A 253 5.42 42.92 27.34
C ARG A 253 4.54 42.49 26.19
N LEU A 254 4.87 43.00 25.01
CA LEU A 254 4.11 42.73 23.77
C LEU A 254 5.03 42.08 22.73
N TYR A 255 4.59 40.95 22.23
CA TYR A 255 5.25 40.24 21.12
C TYR A 255 4.27 40.14 19.96
N LEU A 256 4.65 40.70 18.81
CA LEU A 256 3.86 40.68 17.57
C LEU A 256 4.61 39.82 16.54
N LEU A 257 4.03 38.66 16.19
CA LEU A 257 4.66 37.71 15.28
C LEU A 257 3.93 37.75 13.94
N TYR A 258 4.70 37.92 12.87
CA TYR A 258 4.21 37.86 11.51
C TYR A 258 5.10 36.97 10.63
N ASP A 259 4.55 36.41 9.59
CA ASP A 259 5.25 35.54 8.64
C ASP A 259 5.71 36.38 7.42
N THR A 260 7.00 36.32 7.11
CA THR A 260 7.58 37.03 5.95
C THR A 260 7.61 36.20 4.67
N ARG A 261 7.17 34.95 4.72
CA ARG A 261 7.12 34.08 3.54
C ARG A 261 6.05 34.55 2.56
N THR A 262 6.35 34.45 1.28
CA THR A 262 5.40 34.70 0.20
C THR A 262 4.89 33.36 -0.35
N GLU A 263 3.60 33.10 -0.24
CA GLU A 263 2.95 31.93 -0.85
C GLU A 263 1.91 32.38 -1.88
N GLY A 264 2.20 32.17 -3.16
CA GLY A 264 1.29 32.52 -4.24
C GLY A 264 1.01 34.02 -4.32
N LEU A 265 -0.26 34.40 -4.16
CA LEU A 265 -0.72 35.81 -4.17
C LEU A 265 -0.66 36.46 -2.76
N GLN A 266 -0.30 35.72 -1.71
CA GLN A 266 -0.17 36.28 -0.37
C GLN A 266 1.24 36.82 -0.19
N THR A 267 1.32 38.16 -0.04
CA THR A 267 2.56 38.83 0.35
C THR A 267 2.75 38.68 1.86
N GLY A 268 3.95 38.33 2.30
CA GLY A 268 4.28 38.24 3.74
C GLY A 268 4.37 39.64 4.39
N GLU A 269 3.41 40.53 4.14
CA GLU A 269 3.40 41.87 4.68
C GLU A 269 2.97 41.89 6.14
N MET A 270 3.67 42.68 6.95
CA MET A 270 3.27 42.90 8.32
C MET A 270 2.00 43.74 8.40
N SER A 271 1.21 43.48 9.45
CA SER A 271 -0.05 44.21 9.70
C SER A 271 0.14 45.73 9.78
N ARG A 272 -0.83 46.46 9.25
CA ARG A 272 -0.90 47.93 9.36
C ARG A 272 -0.80 48.45 10.79
N TYR A 273 -1.21 47.65 11.77
CA TYR A 273 -1.10 48.04 13.19
C TYR A 273 0.35 48.11 13.68
N ILE A 274 1.24 47.26 13.18
CA ILE A 274 2.67 47.34 13.49
C ILE A 274 3.25 48.61 12.88
N TYR A 275 2.87 48.95 11.65
CA TYR A 275 3.27 50.22 11.02
C TYR A 275 2.76 51.44 11.81
N GLN A 276 1.52 51.41 12.31
CA GLN A 276 0.97 52.46 13.14
C GLN A 276 1.76 52.63 14.43
N LEU A 277 2.06 51.55 15.14
CA LEU A 277 2.88 51.61 16.36
C LEU A 277 4.27 52.17 16.06
N LYS A 278 4.92 51.76 15.00
CA LYS A 278 6.29 52.14 14.63
C LYS A 278 6.40 53.59 14.15
N TYR A 279 5.54 54.00 13.25
CA TYR A 279 5.70 55.27 12.52
C TYR A 279 4.74 56.37 13.01
N HIS A 280 3.53 56.04 13.44
CA HIS A 280 2.58 57.02 13.93
C HIS A 280 2.77 57.28 15.44
N TYR A 281 2.81 56.24 16.21
CA TYR A 281 2.98 56.36 17.67
C TYR A 281 4.44 56.38 18.13
N GLN A 282 5.38 56.10 17.27
CA GLN A 282 6.82 56.11 17.51
C GLN A 282 7.22 55.21 18.71
N VAL A 283 6.52 54.11 18.90
CA VAL A 283 6.83 53.14 19.97
C VAL A 283 8.18 52.47 19.67
N PRO A 284 9.11 52.39 20.62
CA PRO A 284 10.39 51.69 20.41
C PRO A 284 10.12 50.18 20.25
N ILE A 285 10.31 49.68 19.02
CA ILE A 285 10.11 48.29 18.67
C ILE A 285 11.44 47.63 18.41
N GLN A 286 11.71 46.52 19.07
CA GLN A 286 12.87 45.68 18.78
C GLN A 286 12.46 44.59 17.76
N GLU A 287 13.01 44.64 16.58
CA GLU A 287 12.77 43.65 15.53
C GLU A 287 13.75 42.47 15.71
N LYS A 288 13.22 41.25 15.64
CA LYS A 288 14.01 40.01 15.65
C LYS A 288 13.50 39.08 14.58
N VAL A 289 14.39 38.54 13.77
CA VAL A 289 14.09 37.48 12.82
C VAL A 289 14.25 36.15 13.55
N VAL A 290 13.17 35.39 13.60
CA VAL A 290 13.17 34.01 14.11
C VAL A 290 13.19 33.11 12.89
N SER A 291 14.31 32.47 12.62
CA SER A 291 14.44 31.43 11.62
C SER A 291 14.92 30.16 12.29
N TYR A 292 14.48 29.04 11.83
CA TYR A 292 15.14 27.78 12.12
C TYR A 292 15.49 27.10 10.83
N ASP A 293 16.71 26.64 10.74
CA ASP A 293 17.16 25.86 9.61
C ASP A 293 16.46 24.50 9.64
N ILE A 294 15.59 24.27 8.67
CA ILE A 294 15.21 22.91 8.34
C ILE A 294 16.43 22.31 7.63
N THR A 295 17.41 21.88 8.41
CA THR A 295 18.42 21.01 7.85
C THR A 295 17.72 19.73 7.46
N VAL A 296 17.42 19.59 6.18
CA VAL A 296 17.14 18.29 5.59
C VAL A 296 18.40 17.49 5.80
N LYS A 297 18.43 16.68 6.86
CA LYS A 297 19.51 15.70 7.00
C LYS A 297 19.52 14.92 5.70
N GLU A 298 20.64 14.97 4.98
CA GLU A 298 20.85 14.08 3.85
C GLU A 298 20.39 12.68 4.29
N ASN A 299 19.57 12.04 3.47
CA ASN A 299 19.06 10.72 3.79
C ASN A 299 20.24 9.79 4.06
N GLN A 300 20.53 9.57 5.33
CA GLN A 300 21.59 8.63 5.69
C GLN A 300 21.17 7.25 5.19
N ILE A 301 22.08 6.60 4.48
CA ILE A 301 21.90 5.22 4.02
C ILE A 301 21.58 4.36 5.24
N ILE A 302 20.42 3.73 5.24
CA ILE A 302 20.03 2.82 6.31
C ILE A 302 20.88 1.56 6.20
N GLN A 303 21.53 1.20 7.29
CA GLN A 303 22.32 -0.02 7.41
C GLN A 303 22.06 -0.68 8.75
N ILE A 304 21.89 -1.98 8.73
CA ILE A 304 21.63 -2.81 9.91
C ILE A 304 22.88 -3.67 10.19
N PRO A 305 23.58 -3.46 11.30
CA PRO A 305 24.72 -4.28 11.67
C PRO A 305 24.27 -5.70 12.03
N LYS A 306 25.09 -6.68 11.69
CA LYS A 306 24.80 -8.09 12.01
C LYS A 306 25.25 -8.43 13.44
N ASN A 307 24.57 -7.79 14.42
CA ASN A 307 24.78 -8.08 15.84
C ASN A 307 24.32 -9.50 16.20
N GLU A 308 24.48 -9.90 17.46
CA GLU A 308 24.12 -11.24 17.94
C GLU A 308 22.67 -11.63 17.66
N PHE A 309 21.75 -10.68 17.79
CA PHE A 309 20.32 -10.92 17.49
C PHE A 309 20.13 -11.26 16.00
N VAL A 310 20.69 -10.45 15.11
CA VAL A 310 20.59 -10.68 13.67
C VAL A 310 21.28 -11.98 13.27
N GLN A 311 22.45 -12.27 13.85
CA GLN A 311 23.14 -13.55 13.60
C GLN A 311 22.32 -14.75 14.05
N LYS A 312 21.65 -14.67 15.20
CA LYS A 312 20.73 -15.72 15.65
C LYS A 312 19.61 -15.98 14.64
N GLN A 313 19.06 -14.91 14.03
CA GLN A 313 18.05 -15.07 12.97
C GLN A 313 18.66 -15.67 11.68
N LEU A 314 19.87 -15.26 11.31
CA LEU A 314 20.58 -15.82 10.16
C LEU A 314 20.94 -17.30 10.34
N ASN A 315 21.34 -17.71 11.53
CA ASN A 315 21.67 -19.11 11.84
C ASN A 315 20.48 -20.06 11.62
N ARG A 316 19.24 -19.54 11.59
CA ARG A 316 18.05 -20.33 11.23
C ARG A 316 18.06 -20.81 9.78
N PHE A 317 18.89 -20.26 8.90
CA PHE A 317 19.08 -20.72 7.54
C PHE A 317 20.22 -21.76 7.38
N LEU A 318 20.97 -22.06 8.45
CA LEU A 318 21.92 -23.15 8.45
C LEU A 318 21.22 -24.49 8.47
N SER A 319 21.97 -25.56 8.22
CA SER A 319 21.45 -26.93 8.11
C SER A 319 20.60 -27.40 9.31
N GLU A 320 20.94 -26.94 10.53
CA GLU A 320 20.21 -27.25 11.76
C GLU A 320 18.99 -26.35 12.01
N GLY A 321 18.80 -25.33 11.19
CA GLY A 321 17.73 -24.35 11.35
C GLY A 321 16.42 -24.74 10.69
N ASP A 322 15.39 -23.94 10.95
CA ASP A 322 14.02 -24.12 10.44
C ASP A 322 13.73 -23.36 9.13
N ARG A 323 14.72 -22.62 8.61
CA ARG A 323 14.59 -21.80 7.41
C ARG A 323 15.50 -22.29 6.29
N ALA A 324 15.10 -21.99 5.05
CA ALA A 324 15.91 -22.30 3.87
C ALA A 324 15.98 -21.08 2.92
N LEU A 325 17.10 -20.90 2.25
CA LEU A 325 17.28 -19.89 1.22
C LEU A 325 16.76 -20.39 -0.13
N SER A 326 16.02 -19.53 -0.83
CA SER A 326 15.59 -19.78 -2.21
C SER A 326 16.40 -18.94 -3.19
N ALA A 327 16.37 -19.28 -4.47
CA ALA A 327 16.98 -18.46 -5.53
C ALA A 327 16.44 -17.02 -5.52
N SER A 328 15.15 -16.83 -5.22
CA SER A 328 14.54 -15.50 -5.08
C SER A 328 15.09 -14.73 -3.88
N ALA A 329 15.31 -15.40 -2.73
CA ALA A 329 15.91 -14.79 -1.56
C ALA A 329 17.34 -14.30 -1.85
N ILE A 330 18.15 -15.12 -2.51
CA ILE A 330 19.53 -14.78 -2.89
C ILE A 330 19.54 -13.64 -3.91
N ASN A 331 18.67 -13.68 -4.92
CA ASN A 331 18.50 -12.59 -5.87
C ASN A 331 18.11 -11.28 -5.18
N THR A 332 17.25 -11.35 -4.15
CA THR A 332 16.86 -10.17 -3.35
C THR A 332 18.04 -9.63 -2.55
N TYR A 333 18.88 -10.49 -1.97
CA TYR A 333 20.10 -10.06 -1.28
C TYR A 333 21.06 -9.31 -2.20
N ILE A 334 21.30 -9.85 -3.38
CA ILE A 334 22.18 -9.23 -4.38
C ILE A 334 21.63 -7.86 -4.81
N ASP A 335 20.32 -7.75 -5.05
CA ASP A 335 19.68 -6.49 -5.44
C ASP A 335 19.73 -5.45 -4.31
N CYS A 336 19.37 -5.85 -3.10
CA CYS A 336 19.34 -4.98 -1.92
C CYS A 336 19.45 -5.81 -0.63
N PRO A 337 20.60 -5.80 0.04
CA PRO A 337 20.79 -6.49 1.32
C PRO A 337 19.75 -6.11 2.38
N LEU A 338 19.35 -4.81 2.46
CA LEU A 338 18.34 -4.36 3.40
C LEU A 338 16.95 -4.95 3.07
N LYS A 339 16.57 -5.04 1.78
CA LYS A 339 15.31 -5.70 1.38
C LYS A 339 15.30 -7.18 1.79
N PHE A 340 16.43 -7.86 1.62
CA PHE A 340 16.57 -9.24 2.09
C PHE A 340 16.40 -9.36 3.61
N TYR A 341 17.04 -8.47 4.38
CA TYR A 341 16.90 -8.46 5.83
C TYR A 341 15.44 -8.27 6.24
N LEU A 342 14.76 -7.24 5.74
CA LEU A 342 13.37 -6.96 6.09
C LEU A 342 12.44 -8.11 5.69
N GLY A 343 12.52 -8.58 4.44
CA GLY A 343 11.57 -9.56 3.91
C GLY A 343 11.84 -11.01 4.31
N TYR A 344 13.11 -11.42 4.41
CA TYR A 344 13.46 -12.83 4.64
C TYR A 344 13.97 -13.11 6.06
N VAL A 345 14.73 -12.19 6.66
CA VAL A 345 15.25 -12.37 8.01
C VAL A 345 14.19 -12.00 9.04
N GLU A 346 13.62 -10.79 8.96
CA GLU A 346 12.57 -10.30 9.87
C GLU A 346 11.15 -10.68 9.44
N ARG A 347 10.96 -11.10 8.18
CA ARG A 347 9.65 -11.47 7.61
C ARG A 347 8.63 -10.34 7.67
N VAL A 348 9.08 -9.12 7.50
CA VAL A 348 8.19 -7.99 7.29
C VAL A 348 7.56 -8.16 5.91
N SER A 349 6.25 -8.19 5.85
CA SER A 349 5.47 -8.24 4.61
C SER A 349 4.57 -7.01 4.52
N PRO A 350 4.29 -6.50 3.32
CA PRO A 350 3.23 -5.51 3.14
C PRO A 350 1.88 -6.10 3.58
N GLU A 351 0.94 -5.23 3.92
CA GLU A 351 -0.42 -5.68 4.19
C GLU A 351 -1.04 -6.30 2.93
N ASP A 352 -1.84 -7.35 3.14
CA ASP A 352 -2.60 -7.95 2.05
C ASP A 352 -3.62 -6.94 1.51
N GLU A 353 -3.56 -6.69 0.22
CA GLU A 353 -4.52 -5.86 -0.50
C GLU A 353 -5.37 -6.73 -1.45
N VAL A 354 -6.57 -6.25 -1.75
CA VAL A 354 -7.42 -6.92 -2.75
C VAL A 354 -6.86 -6.64 -4.14
N ALA A 355 -6.40 -7.67 -4.81
CA ALA A 355 -5.96 -7.57 -6.19
C ALA A 355 -7.17 -7.45 -7.13
N GLU A 356 -7.42 -6.25 -7.64
CA GLU A 356 -8.53 -5.98 -8.58
C GLU A 356 -8.27 -6.57 -9.98
N SER A 357 -7.02 -6.78 -10.31
CA SER A 357 -6.56 -7.41 -11.54
C SER A 357 -5.48 -8.43 -11.24
N ILE A 358 -5.29 -9.36 -12.15
CA ILE A 358 -4.25 -10.38 -11.99
C ILE A 358 -2.88 -9.72 -12.15
N GLU A 359 -2.09 -9.79 -11.09
CA GLU A 359 -0.69 -9.35 -11.09
C GLU A 359 0.20 -10.33 -11.86
N ALA A 360 1.39 -9.86 -12.26
CA ALA A 360 2.34 -10.66 -13.02
C ALA A 360 2.79 -11.94 -12.28
N SER A 361 2.88 -11.89 -10.95
CA SER A 361 3.19 -13.03 -10.08
C SER A 361 2.08 -14.09 -10.12
N THR A 362 0.83 -13.67 -9.94
CA THR A 362 -0.35 -14.55 -10.00
C THR A 362 -0.55 -15.13 -11.41
N PHE A 363 -0.33 -14.30 -12.44
CA PHE A 363 -0.32 -14.77 -13.84
C PHE A 363 0.69 -15.90 -14.04
N GLY A 364 1.92 -15.72 -13.51
CA GLY A 364 2.96 -16.74 -13.53
C GLY A 364 2.51 -18.03 -12.86
N SER A 365 2.00 -17.93 -11.62
CA SER A 365 1.54 -19.10 -10.86
C SER A 365 0.41 -19.88 -11.55
N ILE A 366 -0.53 -19.17 -12.18
CA ILE A 366 -1.61 -19.81 -12.97
C ILE A 366 -1.02 -20.54 -14.18
N TYR A 367 -0.11 -19.88 -14.93
CA TYR A 367 0.52 -20.48 -16.09
C TYR A 367 1.34 -21.72 -15.72
N HIS A 368 2.19 -21.64 -14.69
CA HIS A 368 2.97 -22.77 -14.18
C HIS A 368 2.07 -23.93 -13.78
N GLY A 369 1.00 -23.67 -13.01
CA GLY A 369 0.06 -24.70 -12.62
C GLY A 369 -0.67 -25.37 -13.79
N VAL A 370 -0.99 -24.62 -14.85
CA VAL A 370 -1.55 -25.23 -16.09
C VAL A 370 -0.54 -26.13 -16.77
N MET A 371 0.71 -25.66 -16.93
CA MET A 371 1.78 -26.46 -17.56
C MET A 371 2.12 -27.70 -16.73
N GLU A 372 2.21 -27.58 -15.41
CA GLU A 372 2.37 -28.70 -14.49
C GLU A 372 1.30 -29.76 -14.72
N ASN A 373 0.01 -29.37 -14.69
CA ASN A 373 -1.10 -30.31 -14.84
C ASN A 373 -1.14 -30.99 -16.21
N ILE A 374 -0.69 -30.31 -17.27
CA ILE A 374 -0.58 -30.91 -18.60
C ILE A 374 0.50 -31.98 -18.61
N TYR A 375 1.70 -31.66 -18.10
CA TYR A 375 2.85 -32.54 -18.20
C TYR A 375 2.91 -33.63 -17.13
N GLN A 376 2.32 -33.42 -15.95
CA GLN A 376 2.29 -34.40 -14.86
C GLN A 376 1.71 -35.76 -15.31
N ARG A 377 0.74 -35.74 -16.22
CA ARG A 377 0.14 -36.97 -16.79
C ARG A 377 1.09 -37.75 -17.70
N MET A 378 2.17 -37.11 -18.12
CA MET A 378 3.19 -37.67 -19.05
C MET A 378 4.50 -38.00 -18.33
N GLN A 379 4.55 -37.87 -17.00
CA GLN A 379 5.76 -38.10 -16.22
C GLN A 379 6.30 -39.55 -16.44
N GLY A 380 7.58 -39.66 -16.72
CA GLY A 380 8.27 -40.93 -17.01
C GLY A 380 7.95 -41.52 -18.41
N LYS A 381 7.19 -40.80 -19.26
CA LYS A 381 6.78 -41.28 -20.59
C LYS A 381 7.45 -40.50 -21.72
N LEU A 382 7.53 -41.14 -22.87
CA LEU A 382 7.98 -40.52 -24.11
C LEU A 382 6.88 -39.57 -24.61
N VAL A 383 7.21 -38.29 -24.72
CA VAL A 383 6.34 -37.23 -25.26
C VAL A 383 6.56 -37.15 -26.76
N THR A 384 5.48 -37.33 -27.55
CA THR A 384 5.49 -37.26 -28.99
C THR A 384 4.78 -36.00 -29.51
N GLY A 385 5.07 -35.63 -30.76
CA GLY A 385 4.46 -34.46 -31.39
C GLY A 385 2.94 -34.59 -31.54
N ASP A 386 2.42 -35.78 -31.83
CA ASP A 386 0.97 -36.04 -31.98
C ASP A 386 0.22 -35.91 -30.64
N LEU A 387 0.87 -36.30 -29.54
CA LEU A 387 0.29 -36.15 -28.19
C LEU A 387 0.13 -34.67 -27.85
N LEU A 388 1.19 -33.87 -28.06
CA LEU A 388 1.14 -32.42 -27.81
C LEU A 388 0.14 -31.72 -28.71
N GLU A 389 -0.01 -32.14 -29.96
CA GLU A 389 -0.98 -31.59 -30.90
C GLU A 389 -2.42 -31.87 -30.46
N LYS A 390 -2.72 -33.07 -29.95
CA LYS A 390 -4.03 -33.40 -29.37
C LYS A 390 -4.38 -32.51 -28.20
N ILE A 391 -3.46 -32.31 -27.26
CA ILE A 391 -3.67 -31.45 -26.10
C ILE A 391 -3.84 -29.99 -26.52
N GLN A 392 -3.04 -29.50 -27.47
CA GLN A 392 -3.12 -28.14 -27.98
C GLN A 392 -4.50 -27.83 -28.62
N LYS A 393 -5.13 -28.82 -29.25
CA LYS A 393 -6.44 -28.69 -29.90
C LYS A 393 -7.63 -28.90 -28.94
N ASP A 394 -7.40 -29.41 -27.75
CA ASP A 394 -8.45 -29.65 -26.75
C ASP A 394 -8.74 -28.39 -25.95
N ASP A 395 -9.60 -27.52 -26.51
CA ASP A 395 -9.99 -26.26 -25.89
C ASP A 395 -10.76 -26.47 -24.56
N THR A 396 -11.50 -27.55 -24.44
CA THR A 396 -12.26 -27.88 -23.23
C THR A 396 -11.33 -28.22 -22.07
N LEU A 397 -10.33 -29.06 -22.33
CA LEU A 397 -9.29 -29.39 -21.35
C LEU A 397 -8.56 -28.13 -20.87
N LEU A 398 -8.11 -27.31 -21.82
CA LEU A 398 -7.37 -26.09 -21.50
C LEU A 398 -8.22 -25.09 -20.69
N THR A 399 -9.50 -24.91 -21.04
CA THR A 399 -10.41 -24.06 -20.28
C THR A 399 -10.56 -24.53 -18.85
N ASN A 400 -10.86 -25.82 -18.64
CA ASN A 400 -11.05 -26.39 -17.30
C ASN A 400 -9.78 -26.25 -16.44
N LEU A 401 -8.59 -26.47 -17.03
CA LEU A 401 -7.34 -26.31 -16.31
C LEU A 401 -7.08 -24.85 -15.92
N ILE A 402 -7.32 -23.90 -16.82
CA ILE A 402 -7.15 -22.48 -16.56
C ILE A 402 -8.12 -22.03 -15.45
N GLU A 403 -9.40 -22.37 -15.54
CA GLU A 403 -10.39 -22.03 -14.52
C GLU A 403 -10.05 -22.64 -13.15
N ALA A 404 -9.56 -23.87 -13.11
CA ALA A 404 -9.08 -24.51 -11.89
C ALA A 404 -7.89 -23.78 -11.27
N MET A 405 -6.93 -23.34 -12.09
CA MET A 405 -5.76 -22.59 -11.60
C MET A 405 -6.12 -21.16 -11.17
N PHE A 406 -7.09 -20.52 -11.82
CA PHE A 406 -7.67 -19.26 -11.32
C PHE A 406 -8.34 -19.44 -9.96
N ALA A 407 -9.12 -20.50 -9.78
CA ALA A 407 -9.74 -20.82 -8.51
C ALA A 407 -8.70 -20.99 -7.40
N LYS A 408 -7.61 -21.71 -7.69
CA LYS A 408 -6.53 -21.99 -6.74
C LYS A 408 -5.67 -20.76 -6.41
N HIS A 409 -5.20 -20.01 -7.41
CA HIS A 409 -4.14 -18.99 -7.22
C HIS A 409 -4.65 -17.55 -7.11
N TYR A 410 -5.83 -17.25 -7.70
CA TYR A 410 -6.40 -15.91 -7.64
C TYR A 410 -7.59 -15.81 -6.67
N PHE A 411 -8.56 -16.72 -6.79
CA PHE A 411 -9.73 -16.71 -5.91
C PHE A 411 -9.49 -17.45 -4.59
N GLN A 412 -8.38 -18.17 -4.45
CA GLN A 412 -7.99 -18.97 -3.28
C GLN A 412 -9.13 -19.90 -2.77
N THR A 413 -9.85 -20.52 -3.69
CA THR A 413 -11.00 -21.38 -3.43
C THR A 413 -10.88 -22.70 -4.18
N SER A 414 -11.51 -23.75 -3.65
CA SER A 414 -11.67 -25.03 -4.37
C SER A 414 -12.82 -25.01 -5.38
N ARG A 415 -13.70 -23.99 -5.35
CA ARG A 415 -14.86 -23.90 -6.23
C ARG A 415 -14.48 -23.30 -7.59
N ILE A 416 -14.47 -24.12 -8.62
CA ILE A 416 -14.25 -23.69 -10.01
C ILE A 416 -15.50 -22.98 -10.53
N ARG A 417 -15.30 -21.84 -11.20
CA ARG A 417 -16.38 -21.05 -11.85
C ARG A 417 -15.90 -20.59 -13.22
N PRO A 418 -16.82 -20.41 -14.18
CA PRO A 418 -16.50 -19.79 -15.45
C PRO A 418 -15.90 -18.40 -15.27
N LEU A 419 -14.84 -18.09 -16.01
CA LEU A 419 -14.22 -16.79 -15.98
C LEU A 419 -15.09 -15.75 -16.72
N THR A 420 -15.16 -14.54 -16.18
CA THR A 420 -15.94 -13.44 -16.75
C THR A 420 -15.14 -12.14 -16.77
N GLY A 421 -15.52 -11.18 -17.62
CA GLY A 421 -14.92 -9.85 -17.67
C GLY A 421 -13.40 -9.90 -17.95
N GLN A 422 -12.62 -9.15 -17.18
CA GLN A 422 -11.18 -9.06 -17.34
C GLN A 422 -10.45 -10.38 -17.08
N ASN A 423 -10.96 -11.20 -16.15
CA ASN A 423 -10.38 -12.52 -15.86
C ASN A 423 -10.52 -13.47 -17.04
N TYR A 424 -11.62 -13.39 -17.79
CA TYR A 424 -11.79 -14.15 -19.03
C TYR A 424 -10.73 -13.76 -20.06
N LEU A 425 -10.50 -12.45 -20.27
CA LEU A 425 -9.47 -11.97 -21.19
C LEU A 425 -8.07 -12.46 -20.78
N THR A 426 -7.76 -12.42 -19.49
CA THR A 426 -6.49 -12.93 -18.97
C THR A 426 -6.38 -14.45 -19.17
N GLY A 427 -7.47 -15.20 -18.96
CA GLY A 427 -7.54 -16.63 -19.24
C GLY A 427 -7.23 -16.96 -20.72
N GLU A 428 -7.79 -16.16 -21.66
CA GLU A 428 -7.51 -16.31 -23.08
C GLU A 428 -6.03 -15.99 -23.44
N ILE A 429 -5.43 -15.03 -22.77
CA ILE A 429 -4.00 -14.73 -22.93
C ILE A 429 -3.17 -15.93 -22.44
N ILE A 430 -3.47 -16.48 -21.26
CA ILE A 430 -2.79 -17.67 -20.73
C ILE A 430 -2.94 -18.84 -21.70
N ARG A 431 -4.14 -19.06 -22.24
CA ARG A 431 -4.41 -20.12 -23.22
C ARG A 431 -3.50 -19.98 -24.46
N LYS A 432 -3.34 -18.76 -24.98
CA LYS A 432 -2.43 -18.49 -26.10
C LYS A 432 -0.99 -18.84 -25.78
N TYR A 433 -0.51 -18.47 -24.57
CA TYR A 433 0.83 -18.82 -24.13
C TYR A 433 1.03 -20.34 -23.99
N VAL A 434 0.08 -21.02 -23.36
CA VAL A 434 0.10 -22.48 -23.22
C VAL A 434 0.15 -23.17 -24.59
N LYS A 435 -0.74 -22.79 -25.52
CA LYS A 435 -0.75 -23.34 -26.87
C LYS A 435 0.59 -23.10 -27.60
N GLN A 436 1.16 -21.90 -27.45
CA GLN A 436 2.43 -21.57 -28.09
C GLN A 436 3.60 -22.35 -27.48
N THR A 437 3.60 -22.60 -26.18
CA THR A 437 4.59 -23.46 -25.51
C THR A 437 4.50 -24.88 -26.04
N LEU A 438 3.29 -25.45 -26.16
CA LEU A 438 3.09 -26.79 -26.73
C LEU A 438 3.58 -26.89 -28.21
N ILE A 439 3.38 -25.82 -29.00
CA ILE A 439 3.93 -25.76 -30.40
C ILE A 439 5.45 -25.76 -30.34
N THR A 440 6.06 -25.03 -29.44
CA THR A 440 7.52 -24.96 -29.30
C THR A 440 8.06 -26.31 -28.84
N ASP A 441 7.44 -26.91 -27.85
CA ASP A 441 7.84 -28.24 -27.36
C ASP A 441 7.69 -29.34 -28.42
N ARG A 442 6.67 -29.24 -29.28
CA ARG A 442 6.48 -30.16 -30.42
C ARG A 442 7.68 -30.16 -31.38
N LYS A 443 8.34 -29.01 -31.56
CA LYS A 443 9.59 -28.95 -32.39
C LYS A 443 10.74 -29.68 -31.73
N HIS A 444 10.69 -29.87 -30.41
CA HIS A 444 11.72 -30.57 -29.64
C HIS A 444 11.45 -32.07 -29.46
N THR A 445 10.24 -32.56 -29.77
CA THR A 445 9.90 -34.00 -29.66
C THR A 445 10.76 -34.88 -30.59
N PRO A 446 10.95 -36.18 -30.26
CA PRO A 446 10.53 -36.85 -29.03
C PRO A 446 11.46 -36.56 -27.83
N PHE A 447 10.92 -36.53 -26.63
CA PHE A 447 11.69 -36.40 -25.39
C PHE A 447 10.99 -37.16 -24.23
N ILE A 448 11.72 -37.55 -23.20
CA ILE A 448 11.17 -38.19 -22.00
C ILE A 448 10.91 -37.08 -20.97
N TYR A 449 9.68 -36.95 -20.50
CA TYR A 449 9.36 -35.99 -19.47
C TYR A 449 9.64 -36.61 -18.10
N LEU A 450 10.57 -36.03 -17.31
CA LEU A 450 10.99 -36.58 -16.04
C LEU A 450 10.16 -36.04 -14.88
N HIS A 451 10.15 -34.71 -14.68
CA HIS A 451 9.49 -34.10 -13.54
C HIS A 451 8.88 -32.74 -13.88
N SER A 452 7.71 -32.44 -13.24
CA SER A 452 7.15 -31.09 -13.07
C SER A 452 7.37 -30.64 -11.63
N GLU A 453 7.61 -29.35 -11.42
CA GLU A 453 7.72 -28.74 -10.10
C GLU A 453 8.57 -29.60 -9.14
N PHE A 454 9.77 -30.00 -9.62
CA PHE A 454 10.65 -30.87 -8.85
C PHE A 454 11.12 -30.16 -7.58
N PRO A 455 10.74 -30.66 -6.37
CA PRO A 455 11.07 -29.97 -5.15
C PRO A 455 12.55 -30.07 -4.82
N ILE A 456 13.15 -28.95 -4.48
CA ILE A 456 14.50 -28.87 -3.92
C ILE A 456 14.36 -28.57 -2.42
N ASP A 457 14.91 -29.43 -1.58
CA ASP A 457 15.14 -29.21 -0.16
C ASP A 457 16.41 -29.96 0.22
N THR A 458 17.53 -29.24 0.24
CA THR A 458 18.86 -29.86 0.43
C THR A 458 19.79 -28.93 1.20
N THR A 459 20.90 -29.47 1.68
CA THR A 459 21.97 -28.70 2.30
C THR A 459 23.13 -28.50 1.32
N HIS A 460 23.76 -27.34 1.41
CA HIS A 460 24.91 -26.97 0.61
C HIS A 460 26.04 -26.40 1.48
N THR A 461 27.26 -26.92 1.32
CA THR A 461 28.43 -26.45 2.05
C THR A 461 29.06 -25.24 1.34
N PHE A 462 29.20 -24.10 2.02
CA PHE A 462 29.61 -22.85 1.38
C PHE A 462 30.98 -22.28 1.83
N ASP A 463 31.52 -22.76 2.98
CA ASP A 463 32.85 -22.30 3.48
C ASP A 463 33.74 -23.44 3.98
N GLY A 464 33.47 -24.66 3.52
CA GLY A 464 34.19 -25.88 3.92
C GLY A 464 33.68 -26.53 5.20
N THR A 465 32.99 -25.81 6.08
CA THR A 465 32.47 -26.33 7.37
C THR A 465 30.99 -26.08 7.56
N ARG A 466 30.51 -24.87 7.27
CA ARG A 466 29.11 -24.49 7.45
C ARG A 466 28.25 -24.89 6.26
N GLN A 467 27.06 -25.35 6.57
CA GLN A 467 26.07 -25.75 5.58
C GLN A 467 24.81 -24.90 5.70
N ILE A 468 24.31 -24.44 4.57
CA ILE A 468 23.00 -23.78 4.47
C ILE A 468 21.96 -24.73 3.93
N ARG A 469 20.71 -24.48 4.28
CA ARG A 469 19.57 -25.18 3.70
C ARG A 469 19.06 -24.38 2.49
N LEU A 470 18.96 -25.04 1.34
CA LEU A 470 18.44 -24.49 0.10
C LEU A 470 17.10 -25.09 -0.23
N LYS A 471 16.15 -24.27 -0.68
CA LYS A 471 14.83 -24.70 -1.14
C LYS A 471 14.44 -24.09 -2.47
N GLY A 472 13.59 -24.76 -3.21
CA GLY A 472 13.03 -24.27 -4.46
C GLY A 472 12.19 -25.32 -5.15
N SER A 473 11.76 -25.00 -6.36
CA SER A 473 11.12 -25.94 -7.28
C SER A 473 11.68 -25.72 -8.66
N ILE A 474 11.98 -26.80 -9.36
CA ILE A 474 12.38 -26.76 -10.77
C ILE A 474 11.12 -26.98 -11.60
N ASP A 475 10.73 -25.99 -12.41
CA ASP A 475 9.47 -26.01 -13.14
C ASP A 475 9.33 -27.23 -14.04
N ARG A 476 10.41 -27.60 -14.73
CA ARG A 476 10.40 -28.73 -15.67
C ARG A 476 11.77 -29.37 -15.84
N ILE A 477 11.78 -30.70 -15.82
CA ILE A 477 12.95 -31.53 -16.16
C ILE A 477 12.54 -32.53 -17.23
N ASP A 478 13.27 -32.57 -18.33
CA ASP A 478 13.09 -33.55 -19.40
C ASP A 478 14.43 -34.05 -19.94
N GLU A 479 14.42 -35.16 -20.69
CA GLU A 479 15.60 -35.77 -21.26
C GLU A 479 15.38 -36.05 -22.74
N LYS A 480 16.37 -35.68 -23.54
CA LYS A 480 16.44 -36.01 -24.95
C LYS A 480 17.87 -36.36 -25.34
N ASP A 481 18.03 -37.46 -26.04
CA ASP A 481 19.34 -37.95 -26.57
C ASP A 481 20.43 -38.04 -25.48
N GLY A 482 20.02 -38.39 -24.23
CA GLY A 482 20.92 -38.53 -23.07
C GLY A 482 21.31 -37.18 -22.41
N ILE A 483 20.74 -36.07 -22.86
CA ILE A 483 20.92 -34.73 -22.28
C ILE A 483 19.70 -34.40 -21.40
N THR A 484 19.92 -34.19 -20.12
CA THR A 484 18.87 -33.73 -19.20
C THR A 484 18.73 -32.21 -19.30
N ARG A 485 17.51 -31.72 -19.57
CA ARG A 485 17.24 -30.29 -19.58
C ARG A 485 16.53 -29.86 -18.30
N ILE A 486 16.94 -28.72 -17.77
CA ILE A 486 16.24 -27.99 -16.72
C ILE A 486 15.67 -26.72 -17.31
N ILE A 487 14.36 -26.60 -17.36
CA ILE A 487 13.66 -25.46 -17.95
C ILE A 487 12.94 -24.69 -16.85
N ASP A 488 13.11 -23.37 -16.86
CA ASP A 488 12.43 -22.40 -16.01
C ASP A 488 11.54 -21.51 -16.88
N TYR A 489 10.27 -21.37 -16.52
CA TYR A 489 9.30 -20.53 -17.23
C TYR A 489 9.29 -19.11 -16.68
N LYS A 490 9.48 -18.10 -17.52
CA LYS A 490 9.45 -16.69 -17.11
C LYS A 490 8.42 -15.89 -17.89
N THR A 491 7.45 -15.32 -17.19
CA THR A 491 6.40 -14.45 -17.75
C THR A 491 6.90 -13.04 -18.04
N GLY A 492 7.94 -12.60 -17.32
CA GLY A 492 8.61 -11.32 -17.48
C GLY A 492 9.61 -11.27 -18.63
N LYS A 493 10.13 -10.06 -18.87
CA LYS A 493 11.32 -9.88 -19.71
C LYS A 493 12.57 -10.25 -18.90
N GLY A 494 13.59 -10.78 -19.57
CA GLY A 494 14.86 -11.08 -18.94
C GLY A 494 15.93 -11.36 -19.99
N GLU A 495 17.18 -11.35 -19.53
CA GLU A 495 18.33 -11.66 -20.34
C GLU A 495 18.59 -13.17 -20.35
N THR A 496 18.88 -13.71 -21.52
CA THR A 496 19.35 -15.09 -21.71
C THR A 496 20.85 -15.16 -21.96
N THR A 497 21.53 -14.01 -21.90
CA THR A 497 22.97 -13.87 -22.14
C THR A 497 23.69 -13.39 -20.88
N PHE A 498 24.91 -13.87 -20.67
CA PHE A 498 25.82 -13.36 -19.64
C PHE A 498 27.26 -13.36 -20.18
N LYS A 499 28.15 -12.55 -19.56
CA LYS A 499 29.56 -12.42 -20.02
C LYS A 499 30.53 -13.10 -19.07
N THR A 500 30.28 -12.98 -17.76
CA THR A 500 31.09 -13.60 -16.70
C THR A 500 30.16 -14.15 -15.63
N MET A 501 30.63 -15.12 -14.85
CA MET A 501 29.84 -15.61 -13.70
C MET A 501 29.59 -14.52 -12.67
N TYR A 502 30.51 -13.56 -12.53
CA TYR A 502 30.36 -12.40 -11.65
C TYR A 502 29.14 -11.54 -12.03
N ASP A 503 28.84 -11.40 -13.33
CA ASP A 503 27.66 -10.66 -13.81
C ASP A 503 26.33 -11.12 -13.21
N LEU A 504 26.24 -12.40 -12.83
CA LEU A 504 25.06 -12.98 -12.20
C LEU A 504 24.86 -12.49 -10.75
N PHE A 505 25.95 -12.02 -10.14
CA PHE A 505 26.00 -11.60 -8.74
C PHE A 505 26.35 -10.11 -8.56
N ASP A 506 26.49 -9.35 -9.63
CA ASP A 506 26.84 -7.93 -9.56
C ASP A 506 25.63 -7.06 -9.19
N PRO A 507 25.62 -6.44 -7.98
CA PRO A 507 24.52 -5.59 -7.53
C PRO A 507 24.37 -4.29 -8.32
N GLN A 508 25.44 -3.85 -9.04
CA GLN A 508 25.45 -2.61 -9.81
C GLN A 508 24.92 -2.82 -11.25
N LYS A 509 24.81 -4.05 -11.69
CA LYS A 509 24.35 -4.34 -13.05
C LYS A 509 22.85 -4.11 -13.16
N ARG A 510 22.46 -3.13 -13.99
CA ARG A 510 21.07 -2.70 -14.19
C ARG A 510 20.14 -3.85 -14.58
N ASP A 511 20.54 -4.61 -15.60
CA ASP A 511 19.75 -5.73 -16.15
C ASP A 511 20.43 -7.05 -15.79
N ARG A 512 20.64 -7.28 -14.48
CA ARG A 512 21.26 -8.52 -14.00
C ARG A 512 20.45 -9.74 -14.43
N PRO A 513 21.07 -10.78 -15.02
CA PRO A 513 20.35 -11.95 -15.52
C PRO A 513 19.93 -12.90 -14.38
N LYS A 514 18.95 -12.47 -13.59
CA LYS A 514 18.43 -13.17 -12.39
C LYS A 514 17.92 -14.58 -12.68
N ALA A 515 17.29 -14.76 -13.85
CA ALA A 515 16.77 -16.06 -14.27
C ALA A 515 17.90 -17.05 -14.54
N ILE A 516 19.03 -16.59 -15.13
CA ILE A 516 20.20 -17.44 -15.35
C ILE A 516 20.78 -17.89 -14.00
N MET A 517 20.95 -16.98 -13.04
CA MET A 517 21.44 -17.33 -11.69
C MET A 517 20.53 -18.40 -11.04
N GLN A 518 19.21 -18.24 -11.16
CA GLN A 518 18.25 -19.20 -10.61
C GLN A 518 18.38 -20.58 -11.25
N VAL A 519 18.40 -20.65 -12.56
CA VAL A 519 18.49 -21.93 -13.30
C VAL A 519 19.85 -22.60 -13.07
N PHE A 520 20.94 -21.82 -12.99
CA PHE A 520 22.27 -22.34 -12.66
C PHE A 520 22.34 -22.87 -11.24
N MET A 521 21.71 -22.22 -10.25
CA MET A 521 21.57 -22.75 -8.91
C MET A 521 20.82 -24.10 -8.92
N TYR A 522 19.73 -24.18 -9.67
CA TYR A 522 18.98 -25.43 -9.80
C TYR A 522 19.78 -26.53 -10.52
N ALA A 523 20.51 -26.17 -11.56
CA ALA A 523 21.40 -27.10 -12.28
C ALA A 523 22.54 -27.62 -11.37
N MET A 524 23.16 -26.74 -10.59
CA MET A 524 24.17 -27.11 -9.60
C MET A 524 23.61 -28.13 -8.60
N ILE A 525 22.46 -27.83 -8.00
CA ILE A 525 21.84 -28.68 -6.98
C ILE A 525 21.41 -30.02 -7.61
N TYR A 526 20.74 -29.98 -8.77
CA TYR A 526 20.28 -31.19 -9.44
C TYR A 526 21.45 -32.11 -9.84
N SER A 527 22.57 -31.53 -10.28
CA SER A 527 23.77 -32.32 -10.61
C SER A 527 24.37 -33.04 -9.39
N GLN A 528 24.31 -32.42 -8.21
CA GLN A 528 24.79 -33.02 -6.96
C GLN A 528 23.91 -34.18 -6.47
N ILE A 529 22.59 -34.11 -6.73
CA ILE A 529 21.61 -35.11 -6.26
C ILE A 529 21.51 -36.29 -7.24
N ASN A 530 21.43 -36.02 -8.54
CA ASN A 530 21.04 -37.01 -9.57
C ASN A 530 22.18 -37.44 -10.50
N HIS A 531 23.32 -36.75 -10.50
CA HIS A 531 24.51 -37.05 -11.30
C HIS A 531 24.21 -37.30 -12.79
N PRO A 532 23.50 -36.42 -13.51
CA PRO A 532 23.18 -36.62 -14.93
C PRO A 532 24.45 -36.63 -15.78
N LYS A 533 24.44 -37.35 -16.90
CA LYS A 533 25.59 -37.42 -17.83
C LYS A 533 25.93 -36.08 -18.47
N SER A 534 24.91 -35.33 -18.83
CA SER A 534 24.99 -33.96 -19.35
C SER A 534 23.75 -33.20 -18.91
N LEU A 535 23.92 -31.93 -18.54
CA LEU A 535 22.87 -31.08 -17.99
C LEU A 535 22.80 -29.77 -18.77
N CYS A 536 21.65 -29.48 -19.36
CA CYS A 536 21.42 -28.28 -20.13
C CYS A 536 20.36 -27.38 -19.46
N PRO A 537 20.77 -26.26 -18.85
CA PRO A 537 19.83 -25.27 -18.30
C PRO A 537 19.25 -24.41 -19.42
N GLY A 538 17.96 -24.07 -19.30
CA GLY A 538 17.26 -23.25 -20.29
C GLY A 538 16.15 -22.41 -19.65
N ILE A 539 15.76 -21.33 -20.33
CA ILE A 539 14.75 -20.39 -19.87
C ILE A 539 13.73 -20.16 -20.98
N TYR A 540 12.45 -20.40 -20.68
CA TYR A 540 11.35 -20.06 -21.57
C TYR A 540 10.79 -18.70 -21.21
N HIS A 541 11.27 -17.64 -21.87
CA HIS A 541 10.63 -16.33 -21.79
C HIS A 541 9.33 -16.33 -22.60
N LEU A 542 8.18 -16.35 -21.94
CA LEU A 542 6.87 -16.53 -22.58
C LEU A 542 6.58 -15.46 -23.64
N ARG A 543 7.02 -14.22 -23.42
CA ARG A 543 6.85 -13.12 -24.40
C ARG A 543 7.59 -13.37 -25.70
N ASP A 544 8.65 -14.14 -25.65
CA ASP A 544 9.50 -14.43 -26.80
C ASP A 544 9.07 -15.68 -27.59
N LEU A 545 8.16 -16.49 -27.04
CA LEU A 545 7.61 -17.69 -27.69
C LEU A 545 6.96 -17.40 -29.05
N PHE A 546 6.51 -16.17 -29.28
CA PHE A 546 5.87 -15.75 -30.55
C PHE A 546 6.86 -15.24 -31.60
N LYS A 547 8.16 -15.17 -31.29
CA LYS A 547 9.20 -14.82 -32.23
C LYS A 547 9.38 -15.96 -33.25
N ILE A 548 9.70 -15.62 -34.51
CA ILE A 548 9.91 -16.60 -35.58
C ILE A 548 11.01 -17.61 -35.21
N GLN A 549 12.07 -17.10 -34.58
CA GLN A 549 13.18 -17.91 -34.07
C GLN A 549 13.20 -17.73 -32.54
N PHE A 550 12.44 -18.57 -31.85
CA PHE A 550 12.51 -18.65 -30.40
C PHE A 550 13.63 -19.62 -30.00
N ASP A 551 14.54 -19.15 -29.16
CA ASP A 551 15.58 -19.95 -28.53
C ASP A 551 15.50 -19.82 -27.02
N TRP A 552 15.45 -20.96 -26.32
CA TRP A 552 15.42 -21.08 -24.87
C TRP A 552 16.81 -21.21 -24.25
N SER A 553 17.82 -21.33 -25.08
CA SER A 553 19.20 -21.60 -24.66
C SER A 553 19.82 -20.40 -23.94
N ILE A 554 20.68 -20.68 -23.00
CA ILE A 554 21.50 -19.67 -22.35
C ILE A 554 22.79 -19.48 -23.17
N ILE A 555 23.15 -18.22 -23.38
CA ILE A 555 24.30 -17.84 -24.21
C ILE A 555 25.37 -17.20 -23.32
N HIS A 556 26.58 -17.74 -23.41
CA HIS A 556 27.79 -17.13 -22.85
C HIS A 556 28.45 -16.25 -23.92
N GLU A 557 28.47 -14.92 -23.69
CA GLU A 557 29.10 -13.94 -24.58
C GLU A 557 30.54 -13.73 -24.17
N ILE A 558 31.47 -14.33 -24.93
CA ILE A 558 32.91 -14.24 -24.70
C ILE A 558 33.47 -13.08 -25.52
N LYS A 559 34.02 -12.07 -24.85
CA LYS A 559 34.67 -10.95 -25.50
C LYS A 559 36.15 -11.25 -25.67
N THR A 560 36.60 -11.49 -26.92
CA THR A 560 38.01 -11.53 -27.30
C THR A 560 38.44 -10.16 -27.84
N GLU A 561 39.75 -9.88 -27.88
CA GLU A 561 40.29 -8.57 -28.35
C GLU A 561 39.76 -8.13 -29.73
N LYS A 562 39.31 -9.06 -30.56
CA LYS A 562 38.88 -8.80 -31.96
C LYS A 562 37.43 -9.12 -32.28
N LYS A 563 36.71 -9.93 -31.47
CA LYS A 563 35.34 -10.39 -31.79
C LYS A 563 34.55 -10.71 -30.50
N ARG A 564 33.25 -10.55 -30.62
CA ARG A 564 32.31 -11.17 -29.69
C ARG A 564 31.97 -12.56 -30.21
N ILE A 565 32.11 -13.57 -29.36
CA ILE A 565 31.76 -14.95 -29.62
C ILE A 565 30.60 -15.32 -28.73
N GLU A 566 29.48 -15.73 -29.29
CA GLU A 566 28.32 -16.25 -28.59
C GLU A 566 28.42 -17.76 -28.52
N GLN A 567 28.53 -18.31 -27.32
CA GLN A 567 28.57 -19.75 -27.09
C GLN A 567 27.31 -20.19 -26.40
N THR A 568 26.50 -21.00 -27.07
CA THR A 568 25.31 -21.63 -26.49
C THR A 568 25.72 -22.72 -25.49
N ILE A 569 25.10 -22.73 -24.32
CA ILE A 569 25.39 -23.73 -23.28
C ILE A 569 24.48 -24.95 -23.50
N TYR A 570 25.05 -26.02 -24.03
CA TYR A 570 24.38 -27.32 -24.12
C TYR A 570 24.79 -28.28 -23.01
N ASP A 571 25.88 -27.98 -22.29
CA ASP A 571 26.34 -28.71 -21.13
C ASP A 571 26.83 -27.71 -20.07
N PHE A 572 26.26 -27.80 -18.87
CA PHE A 572 26.59 -26.93 -17.73
C PHE A 572 27.81 -27.42 -16.96
N SER A 573 28.26 -28.64 -17.18
CA SER A 573 29.37 -29.25 -16.42
C SER A 573 30.63 -28.38 -16.34
N PRO A 574 31.09 -27.73 -17.44
CA PRO A 574 32.26 -26.85 -17.38
C PRO A 574 32.08 -25.59 -16.49
N TYR A 575 30.87 -25.21 -16.25
CA TYR A 575 30.53 -23.96 -15.52
C TYR A 575 30.23 -24.17 -14.04
N ILE A 576 30.01 -25.42 -13.61
CA ILE A 576 29.55 -25.76 -12.24
C ILE A 576 30.51 -25.22 -11.20
N GLN A 577 31.83 -25.43 -11.38
CA GLN A 577 32.81 -25.05 -10.35
C GLN A 577 32.89 -23.52 -10.21
N GLU A 578 33.01 -22.76 -11.29
CA GLU A 578 33.07 -21.31 -11.28
C GLU A 578 31.79 -20.69 -10.68
N PHE A 579 30.62 -21.25 -11.06
CA PHE A 579 29.35 -20.84 -10.47
C PHE A 579 29.29 -21.11 -8.98
N THR A 580 29.69 -22.32 -8.56
CA THR A 580 29.68 -22.72 -7.14
C THR A 580 30.59 -21.84 -6.30
N ASP A 581 31.79 -21.50 -6.80
CA ASP A 581 32.72 -20.62 -6.09
C ASP A 581 32.17 -19.22 -5.92
N THR A 582 31.51 -18.67 -6.97
CA THR A 582 30.91 -17.34 -6.93
C THR A 582 29.67 -17.32 -6.03
N PHE A 583 28.85 -18.36 -6.10
CA PHE A 583 27.69 -18.56 -5.25
C PHE A 583 28.11 -18.63 -3.77
N ASN A 584 29.13 -19.42 -3.46
CA ASN A 584 29.65 -19.56 -2.10
C ASN A 584 30.15 -18.21 -1.52
N LYS A 585 30.82 -17.40 -2.33
CA LYS A 585 31.21 -16.04 -1.91
C LYS A 585 29.99 -15.19 -1.55
N CYS A 586 28.94 -15.21 -2.35
CA CYS A 586 27.71 -14.48 -2.05
C CYS A 586 27.07 -14.96 -0.73
N ILE A 587 27.03 -16.26 -0.49
CA ILE A 587 26.52 -16.82 0.76
C ILE A 587 27.42 -16.43 1.94
N GLN A 588 28.75 -16.49 1.79
CA GLN A 588 29.68 -16.03 2.83
C GLN A 588 29.45 -14.58 3.23
N GLU A 589 29.14 -13.67 2.27
CA GLU A 589 28.80 -12.29 2.55
C GLU A 589 27.52 -12.16 3.39
N ILE A 590 26.49 -12.97 3.10
CA ILE A 590 25.24 -12.99 3.87
C ILE A 590 25.53 -13.28 5.35
N PHE A 591 26.43 -14.22 5.64
CA PHE A 591 26.76 -14.65 7.01
C PHE A 591 27.96 -13.92 7.63
N ASN A 592 28.64 -13.04 6.89
CA ASN A 592 29.77 -12.27 7.42
C ASN A 592 29.28 -11.17 8.39
N PRO A 593 29.66 -11.20 9.68
CA PRO A 593 29.25 -10.20 10.66
C PRO A 593 29.74 -8.78 10.37
N GLU A 594 30.88 -8.65 9.69
CA GLU A 594 31.49 -7.36 9.37
C GLU A 594 30.76 -6.61 8.24
N ILE A 595 29.94 -7.29 7.45
CA ILE A 595 29.21 -6.71 6.32
C ILE A 595 27.77 -6.43 6.73
N PRO A 596 27.34 -5.18 6.97
CA PRO A 596 25.97 -4.87 7.38
C PRO A 596 24.98 -5.05 6.24
N PHE A 597 23.69 -5.22 6.57
CA PHE A 597 22.61 -5.13 5.61
C PHE A 597 22.34 -3.65 5.29
N LYS A 598 22.80 -3.18 4.15
CA LYS A 598 22.64 -1.79 3.71
C LYS A 598 21.64 -1.63 2.58
N GLN A 599 21.09 -0.43 2.46
CA GLN A 599 20.30 -0.04 1.28
C GLN A 599 21.15 -0.18 0.02
N THR A 600 20.50 -0.57 -1.08
CA THR A 600 21.14 -0.56 -2.40
C THR A 600 21.50 0.87 -2.82
N GLU A 601 22.59 1.02 -3.56
CA GLU A 601 22.95 2.27 -4.22
C GLU A 601 22.15 2.50 -5.51
N ASN A 602 21.64 1.41 -6.11
CA ASN A 602 20.82 1.45 -7.30
C ASN A 602 19.36 1.80 -6.96
N THR A 603 19.03 3.10 -7.04
CA THR A 603 17.70 3.62 -6.71
C THR A 603 16.59 3.14 -7.64
N GLN A 604 16.92 2.65 -8.85
CA GLN A 604 15.92 2.11 -9.77
C GLN A 604 15.24 0.85 -9.23
N ILE A 605 15.96 0.07 -8.41
CA ILE A 605 15.40 -1.11 -7.72
C ILE A 605 14.35 -0.70 -6.67
N CYS A 606 14.43 0.54 -6.17
CA CYS A 606 13.51 1.04 -5.14
C CYS A 606 12.16 1.49 -5.70
N GLU A 607 12.04 1.75 -7.01
CA GLU A 607 10.83 2.27 -7.65
C GLU A 607 9.59 1.39 -7.40
N TYR A 608 9.78 0.06 -7.35
CA TYR A 608 8.72 -0.92 -7.09
C TYR A 608 9.00 -1.74 -5.83
N CYS A 609 9.66 -1.14 -4.84
CA CYS A 609 10.02 -1.84 -3.62
C CYS A 609 8.97 -1.62 -2.53
N ASP A 610 8.45 -2.72 -1.95
CA ASP A 610 7.47 -2.68 -0.86
C ASP A 610 7.96 -1.88 0.36
N PHE A 611 9.27 -1.77 0.53
CA PHE A 611 9.91 -1.06 1.64
C PHE A 611 10.39 0.35 1.29
N ALA A 612 10.02 0.92 0.13
CA ALA A 612 10.48 2.24 -0.31
C ALA A 612 10.18 3.34 0.74
N THR A 613 8.98 3.31 1.32
CA THR A 613 8.56 4.26 2.36
C THR A 613 9.43 4.16 3.62
N ILE A 614 9.75 2.95 4.09
CA ILE A 614 10.65 2.73 5.24
C ILE A 614 12.05 3.25 4.92
N CYS A 615 12.48 3.04 3.68
CA CYS A 615 13.79 3.47 3.18
C CYS A 615 13.85 4.97 2.84
N LYS A 616 12.73 5.69 2.88
CA LYS A 616 12.60 7.10 2.46
C LYS A 616 13.08 7.33 1.02
N ARG A 617 12.71 6.42 0.09
CA ARG A 617 13.08 6.44 -1.33
C ARG A 617 11.87 6.32 -2.23
#